data_3adf5cb05ce495a14eb2b0c8d16e6490
#
_entry.id   3adf5cb05ce495a14eb2b0c8d16e6490
#
_cell.length_a   1.000
_cell.length_b   1.000
_cell.length_c   1.000
_cell.angle_alpha   90.00
_cell.angle_beta   90.00
_cell.angle_gamma   90.00
#
_symmetry.space_group_name_H-M   'P 1'
#
loop_
_entity.id
_entity.type
_entity.pdbx_description
1 polymer ?
#
loop_
_entity_poly.entity_id
_entity_poly.type
_entity_poly.pdbx_seq_one_letter_code
_entity_poly.pdbx_strand_id
1 'polypeptide(L)'
;ARALGYRAKDGVIVVRQRVNKGAHNREDRSGGRHSSNSQHSMNLGMNRQIIAERRANDSYHNCEVLSSYFVAKDGKHVWYEVILVDRASPTVLADVRLAGVAGQRARAYRGLTSASRKSRGLRHKGKGAEHKRGKRFGTAGKNNAKQMNG
;
A
#
# COMPACT_ATOMS: atom_id res chain seq x y z
N ALA A 1 17.70 -1.05 2.93
CA ALA A 1 17.17 0.09 2.17
C ALA A 1 17.72 0.13 0.73
N ARG A 2 19.03 0.09 0.53
CA ARG A 2 19.68 0.25 -0.79
C ARG A 2 19.19 -0.74 -1.85
N ALA A 3 18.98 -2.01 -1.48
CA ALA A 3 18.44 -3.03 -2.40
C ALA A 3 16.99 -2.71 -2.88
N LEU A 4 16.27 -1.86 -2.16
CA LEU A 4 14.91 -1.44 -2.48
C LEU A 4 14.86 -0.06 -3.15
N GLY A 5 16.00 0.47 -3.57
CA GLY A 5 16.09 1.71 -4.32
C GLY A 5 16.43 2.95 -3.51
N TYR A 6 16.70 2.82 -2.20
CA TYR A 6 17.16 3.95 -1.40
C TYR A 6 18.47 4.52 -1.94
N ARG A 7 18.54 5.83 -2.02
CA ARG A 7 19.73 6.61 -2.33
C ARG A 7 19.92 7.66 -1.25
N ALA A 8 21.16 7.89 -0.83
CA ALA A 8 21.52 8.94 0.12
C ALA A 8 21.60 10.27 -0.64
N LYS A 9 20.44 10.84 -0.94
CA LYS A 9 20.25 12.11 -1.64
C LYS A 9 19.22 12.95 -0.90
N ASP A 10 19.28 14.26 -1.07
CA ASP A 10 18.24 15.14 -0.59
C ASP A 10 16.89 14.76 -1.21
N GLY A 11 15.84 14.80 -0.39
CA GLY A 11 14.51 14.40 -0.80
C GLY A 11 14.25 12.89 -0.75
N VAL A 12 15.19 12.05 -0.28
CA VAL A 12 14.96 10.63 -0.02
C VAL A 12 15.16 10.34 1.46
N ILE A 13 14.07 9.97 2.14
CA ILE A 13 14.07 9.73 3.60
C ILE A 13 13.63 8.31 3.92
N VAL A 14 14.03 7.81 5.07
CA VAL A 14 13.59 6.53 5.64
C VAL A 14 12.88 6.79 6.95
N VAL A 15 11.63 6.34 7.04
CA VAL A 15 10.77 6.52 8.20
C VAL A 15 10.48 5.18 8.84
N ARG A 16 10.72 5.05 10.14
CA ARG A 16 10.35 3.86 10.91
C ARG A 16 8.91 3.98 11.38
N GLN A 17 8.05 3.10 10.88
CA GLN A 17 6.63 3.07 11.20
C GLN A 17 6.29 1.85 12.05
N ARG A 18 5.66 2.10 13.21
CA ARG A 18 5.12 1.08 14.10
C ARG A 18 3.68 0.73 13.73
N VAL A 19 3.36 -0.56 13.70
CA VAL A 19 2.01 -1.07 13.48
C VAL A 19 1.67 -2.08 14.58
N ASN A 20 0.51 -1.95 15.18
CA ASN A 20 0.04 -2.90 16.18
C ASN A 20 -0.23 -4.27 15.57
N LYS A 21 0.12 -5.31 16.30
CA LYS A 21 -0.41 -6.65 16.08
C LYS A 21 -1.80 -6.71 16.68
N GLY A 22 -2.74 -7.23 15.97
CA GLY A 22 -4.10 -7.35 16.46
C GLY A 22 -5.00 -7.92 15.38
N ALA A 23 -6.18 -8.34 15.80
CA ALA A 23 -7.26 -8.68 14.89
C ALA A 23 -8.02 -7.40 14.52
N HIS A 24 -8.72 -7.45 13.40
CA HIS A 24 -9.72 -6.46 13.07
C HIS A 24 -10.95 -6.72 13.95
N ASN A 25 -11.17 -5.88 14.94
CA ASN A 25 -12.39 -5.90 15.74
C ASN A 25 -13.54 -5.42 14.87
N ARG A 26 -14.61 -6.17 14.89
CA ARG A 26 -15.87 -5.76 14.29
C ARG A 26 -16.68 -5.01 15.32
N GLU A 27 -17.51 -4.11 14.83
CA GLU A 27 -18.54 -3.49 15.64
C GLU A 27 -19.52 -4.56 16.11
N ASP A 28 -19.81 -4.58 17.41
CA ASP A 28 -20.92 -5.35 17.95
C ASP A 28 -22.23 -4.78 17.42
N ARG A 29 -22.96 -5.60 16.72
CA ARG A 29 -24.27 -5.24 16.19
C ARG A 29 -25.33 -5.89 17.06
N SER A 30 -25.89 -5.13 17.95
CA SER A 30 -27.06 -5.46 18.75
C SER A 30 -28.33 -4.99 18.05
N GLY A 31 -29.36 -5.82 18.09
CA GLY A 31 -30.70 -5.52 17.54
C GLY A 31 -30.86 -5.79 16.05
N GLY A 32 -31.83 -6.64 15.72
CA GLY A 32 -32.23 -6.97 14.37
C GLY A 32 -31.28 -7.86 13.57
N ARG A 33 -31.76 -8.32 12.44
CA ARG A 33 -30.98 -9.19 11.52
C ARG A 33 -30.09 -8.36 10.59
N HIS A 34 -28.79 -8.54 10.67
CA HIS A 34 -27.80 -7.89 9.81
C HIS A 34 -27.07 -8.88 8.90
N SER A 35 -27.79 -9.63 8.09
CA SER A 35 -27.28 -10.77 7.32
C SER A 35 -26.13 -10.39 6.37
N SER A 36 -26.18 -9.25 5.72
CA SER A 36 -25.12 -8.79 4.79
C SER A 36 -23.82 -8.39 5.47
N ASN A 37 -23.85 -8.12 6.77
CA ASN A 37 -22.73 -7.56 7.51
C ASN A 37 -22.27 -8.43 8.70
N SER A 38 -22.86 -9.59 8.90
CA SER A 38 -22.57 -10.49 10.03
C SER A 38 -21.50 -11.56 9.74
N GLN A 39 -20.76 -11.43 8.66
CA GLN A 39 -19.71 -12.40 8.31
C GLN A 39 -18.54 -12.31 9.28
N HIS A 40 -18.23 -13.40 9.97
CA HIS A 40 -17.08 -13.49 10.86
C HIS A 40 -15.71 -13.43 10.15
N SER A 41 -15.67 -13.74 8.87
CA SER A 41 -14.45 -13.91 8.08
C SER A 41 -14.07 -12.72 7.21
N MET A 42 -14.50 -11.49 7.53
CA MET A 42 -14.03 -10.31 6.80
C MET A 42 -12.57 -10.04 7.11
N ASN A 43 -11.72 -10.45 6.19
CA ASN A 43 -10.32 -10.08 6.23
C ASN A 43 -10.12 -8.66 5.71
N LEU A 44 -9.22 -7.93 6.35
CA LEU A 44 -8.89 -6.55 5.96
C LEU A 44 -8.34 -6.46 4.51
N GLY A 45 -7.85 -7.57 3.97
CA GLY A 45 -7.25 -7.62 2.63
C GLY A 45 -5.92 -6.87 2.51
N MET A 46 -5.41 -6.37 3.61
CA MET A 46 -4.15 -5.62 3.70
C MET A 46 -3.25 -6.23 4.76
N ASN A 47 -1.97 -6.38 4.46
CA ASN A 47 -0.98 -6.77 5.45
C ASN A 47 -0.50 -5.55 6.25
N ARG A 48 0.18 -5.82 7.37
CA ARG A 48 0.69 -4.74 8.27
C ARG A 48 1.71 -3.83 7.59
N GLN A 49 2.44 -4.34 6.62
CA GLN A 49 3.39 -3.55 5.83
C GLN A 49 2.69 -2.47 5.00
N ILE A 50 1.57 -2.80 4.36
CA ILE A 50 0.75 -1.82 3.62
C ILE A 50 0.17 -0.76 4.56
N ILE A 51 -0.25 -1.17 5.76
CA ILE A 51 -0.73 -0.23 6.78
C ILE A 51 0.37 0.75 7.18
N ALA A 52 1.61 0.25 7.35
CA ALA A 52 2.77 1.10 7.61
C ALA A 52 3.03 2.10 6.48
N GLU A 53 3.01 1.63 5.23
CA GLU A 53 3.18 2.49 4.05
C GLU A 53 2.14 3.60 3.97
N ARG A 54 0.86 3.28 4.20
CA ARG A 54 -0.24 4.26 4.19
C ARG A 54 -0.08 5.30 5.29
N ARG A 55 0.20 4.86 6.53
CA ARG A 55 0.42 5.78 7.65
C ARG A 55 1.62 6.71 7.45
N ALA A 56 2.70 6.18 6.86
CA ALA A 56 3.85 7.00 6.50
C ALA A 56 3.47 8.03 5.43
N ASN A 57 2.71 7.63 4.41
CA ASN A 57 2.23 8.54 3.38
C ASN A 57 1.31 9.64 3.93
N ASP A 58 0.47 9.32 4.91
CA ASP A 58 -0.42 10.29 5.56
C ASP A 58 0.34 11.31 6.42
N SER A 59 1.45 10.88 7.03
CA SER A 59 2.29 11.77 7.82
C SER A 59 3.17 12.68 6.97
N TYR A 60 3.49 12.29 5.74
CA TYR A 60 4.37 13.01 4.83
C TYR A 60 3.68 13.26 3.48
N HIS A 61 2.78 14.23 3.46
CA HIS A 61 1.93 14.54 2.28
C HIS A 61 2.71 14.98 1.03
N ASN A 62 3.89 15.57 1.22
CA ASN A 62 4.78 15.99 0.13
C ASN A 62 5.57 14.81 -0.46
N CYS A 63 5.58 13.66 0.21
CA CYS A 63 6.37 12.50 -0.18
C CYS A 63 5.51 11.36 -0.73
N GLU A 64 6.12 10.54 -1.59
CA GLU A 64 5.53 9.29 -2.08
C GLU A 64 6.33 8.08 -1.62
N VAL A 65 5.63 6.98 -1.37
CA VAL A 65 6.25 5.72 -0.93
C VAL A 65 6.96 5.06 -2.10
N LEU A 66 8.26 4.90 -1.99
CA LEU A 66 9.05 4.10 -2.93
C LEU A 66 8.89 2.61 -2.63
N SER A 67 9.24 2.22 -1.41
CA SER A 67 9.22 0.83 -0.95
C SER A 67 9.25 0.78 0.58
N SER A 68 9.14 -0.43 1.15
CA SER A 68 9.25 -0.66 2.58
C SER A 68 9.84 -2.04 2.88
N TYR A 69 10.33 -2.23 4.09
CA TYR A 69 10.84 -3.52 4.56
C TYR A 69 10.61 -3.71 6.05
N PHE A 70 10.60 -4.97 6.45
CA PHE A 70 10.49 -5.38 7.84
C PHE A 70 11.79 -5.10 8.59
N VAL A 71 11.69 -4.61 9.82
CA VAL A 71 12.82 -4.35 10.72
C VAL A 71 12.77 -5.28 11.92
N ALA A 72 11.71 -5.19 12.71
CA ALA A 72 11.59 -5.92 13.95
C ALA A 72 10.12 -6.22 14.31
N LYS A 73 9.94 -7.14 15.24
CA LYS A 73 8.65 -7.41 15.87
C LYS A 73 8.82 -7.71 17.35
N ASP A 74 7.89 -7.31 18.17
CA ASP A 74 7.72 -7.74 19.54
C ASP A 74 6.37 -8.48 19.75
N GLY A 75 5.93 -8.63 20.98
CA GLY A 75 4.63 -9.25 21.30
C GLY A 75 3.45 -8.48 20.72
N LYS A 76 3.46 -7.15 20.81
CA LYS A 76 2.33 -6.26 20.48
C LYS A 76 2.49 -5.50 19.17
N HIS A 77 3.71 -5.29 18.69
CA HIS A 77 4.00 -4.40 17.55
C HIS A 77 4.87 -5.04 16.50
N VAL A 78 4.85 -4.43 15.33
CA VAL A 78 5.76 -4.72 14.20
C VAL A 78 6.27 -3.38 13.68
N TRP A 79 7.56 -3.29 13.40
CA TRP A 79 8.20 -2.12 12.83
C TRP A 79 8.60 -2.37 11.38
N TYR A 80 8.26 -1.41 10.55
CA TYR A 80 8.67 -1.35 9.15
C TYR A 80 9.42 -0.05 8.90
N GLU A 81 10.44 -0.09 8.09
CA GLU A 81 11.02 1.10 7.52
C GLU A 81 10.45 1.34 6.15
N VAL A 82 9.97 2.55 5.94
CA VAL A 82 9.32 3.02 4.70
C VAL A 82 10.25 4.04 4.07
N ILE A 83 10.62 3.80 2.83
CA ILE A 83 11.42 4.71 2.02
C ILE A 83 10.47 5.65 1.30
N LEU A 84 10.62 6.95 1.57
CA LEU A 84 9.82 8.02 1.00
C LEU A 84 10.68 8.88 0.08
N VAL A 85 10.05 9.41 -0.94
CA VAL A 85 10.67 10.27 -1.94
C VAL A 85 9.87 11.57 -2.01
N ASP A 86 10.54 12.69 -1.78
CA ASP A 86 9.93 14.01 -1.90
C ASP A 86 9.65 14.33 -3.38
N ARG A 87 8.40 14.71 -3.64
CA ARG A 87 7.91 14.99 -4.99
C ARG A 87 8.40 16.31 -5.55
N ALA A 88 8.74 17.27 -4.68
CA ALA A 88 9.16 18.62 -5.08
C ALA A 88 10.69 18.79 -5.14
N SER A 89 11.46 17.83 -4.61
CA SER A 89 12.92 17.95 -4.56
C SER A 89 13.54 17.93 -5.96
N PRO A 90 14.33 18.96 -6.32
CA PRO A 90 15.01 19.02 -7.62
C PRO A 90 15.96 17.83 -7.85
N THR A 91 16.66 17.40 -6.79
CA THR A 91 17.59 16.27 -6.84
C THR A 91 16.89 14.95 -7.15
N VAL A 92 15.64 14.79 -6.69
CA VAL A 92 14.79 13.64 -6.98
C VAL A 92 14.25 13.71 -8.41
N LEU A 93 13.81 14.88 -8.84
CA LEU A 93 13.25 15.07 -10.19
C LEU A 93 14.31 14.90 -11.28
N ALA A 94 15.56 15.24 -11.00
CA ALA A 94 16.68 15.02 -11.92
C ALA A 94 17.12 13.53 -12.00
N ASP A 95 16.75 12.71 -11.03
CA ASP A 95 17.10 11.28 -11.05
C ASP A 95 16.04 10.47 -11.82
N VAL A 96 16.38 10.02 -13.01
CA VAL A 96 15.50 9.22 -13.90
C VAL A 96 14.83 8.05 -13.20
N ARG A 97 15.50 7.44 -12.20
CA ARG A 97 14.96 6.28 -11.45
C ARG A 97 13.89 6.69 -10.43
N LEU A 98 14.02 7.89 -9.86
CA LEU A 98 13.11 8.39 -8.81
C LEU A 98 12.00 9.29 -9.38
N ALA A 99 12.27 9.99 -10.46
CA ALA A 99 11.30 10.89 -11.10
C ALA A 99 9.97 10.21 -11.44
N GLY A 100 10.00 8.98 -11.92
CA GLY A 100 8.80 8.20 -12.21
C GLY A 100 7.97 7.85 -10.97
N VAL A 101 8.59 7.83 -9.78
CA VAL A 101 7.89 7.64 -8.49
C VAL A 101 7.36 8.98 -7.98
N ALA A 102 8.18 10.03 -8.04
CA ALA A 102 7.82 11.37 -7.60
C ALA A 102 6.63 11.95 -8.38
N GLY A 103 6.50 11.64 -9.67
CA GLY A 103 5.38 12.06 -10.51
C GLY A 103 4.04 11.37 -10.20
N GLN A 104 4.03 10.32 -9.37
CA GLN A 104 2.82 9.62 -9.00
C GLN A 104 2.24 10.16 -7.68
N ARG A 105 0.92 9.99 -7.49
CA ARG A 105 0.24 10.32 -6.25
C ARG A 105 -0.40 9.12 -5.62
N ALA A 106 -0.36 9.07 -4.27
CA ALA A 106 -1.05 8.08 -3.46
C ALA A 106 -0.74 6.62 -3.85
N ARG A 107 0.52 6.33 -4.17
CA ARG A 107 0.97 4.99 -4.60
C ARG A 107 0.60 3.90 -3.59
N ALA A 108 0.77 4.16 -2.28
CA ALA A 108 0.43 3.23 -1.21
C ALA A 108 -1.06 2.91 -1.18
N TYR A 109 -1.92 3.88 -1.47
CA TYR A 109 -3.37 3.71 -1.50
C TYR A 109 -3.86 3.02 -2.77
N ARG A 110 -3.24 3.31 -3.91
CA ARG A 110 -3.58 2.68 -5.19
C ARG A 110 -3.04 1.26 -5.36
N GLY A 111 -2.31 0.75 -4.37
CA GLY A 111 -1.78 -0.61 -4.42
C GLY A 111 -0.62 -0.80 -5.40
N LEU A 112 0.20 0.22 -5.63
CA LEU A 112 1.31 0.20 -6.59
C LEU A 112 2.64 -0.19 -5.96
N THR A 113 2.76 -0.13 -4.63
CA THR A 113 3.96 -0.57 -3.92
C THR A 113 4.17 -2.09 -4.03
N SER A 114 5.39 -2.53 -3.82
CA SER A 114 5.73 -3.96 -3.86
C SER A 114 4.90 -4.79 -2.88
N ALA A 115 4.73 -4.31 -1.64
CA ALA A 115 3.91 -4.96 -0.62
C ALA A 115 2.44 -5.05 -1.02
N SER A 116 1.89 -3.97 -1.57
CA SER A 116 0.51 -3.93 -2.04
C SER A 116 0.27 -4.83 -3.24
N ARG A 117 1.19 -4.88 -4.19
CA ARG A 117 1.11 -5.82 -5.34
C ARG A 117 1.13 -7.27 -4.88
N LYS A 118 1.94 -7.61 -3.86
CA LYS A 118 1.95 -8.94 -3.26
C LYS A 118 0.60 -9.27 -2.62
N SER A 119 0.03 -8.37 -1.84
CA SER A 119 -1.28 -8.55 -1.19
C SER A 119 -2.42 -8.71 -2.20
N ARG A 120 -2.35 -8.01 -3.33
CA ARG A 120 -3.30 -8.14 -4.44
C ARG A 120 -3.14 -9.43 -5.24
N GLY A 121 -2.17 -10.27 -4.93
CA GLY A 121 -1.88 -11.50 -5.65
C GLY A 121 -1.26 -11.33 -7.03
N LEU A 122 -0.78 -10.13 -7.38
CA LEU A 122 -0.23 -9.82 -8.72
C LEU A 122 1.15 -10.44 -8.99
N ARG A 123 1.77 -11.03 -7.98
CA ARG A 123 3.05 -11.75 -8.12
C ARG A 123 2.89 -13.21 -8.51
N HIS A 124 1.68 -13.77 -8.37
CA HIS A 124 1.39 -15.13 -8.78
C HIS A 124 1.13 -15.14 -10.29
N LYS A 125 2.00 -15.85 -11.00
CA LYS A 125 1.91 -16.05 -12.45
C LYS A 125 1.89 -17.55 -12.75
N GLY A 126 1.22 -17.98 -13.82
CA GLY A 126 1.19 -19.37 -14.24
C GLY A 126 -0.14 -20.08 -14.00
N LYS A 127 -0.14 -21.39 -14.14
CA LYS A 127 -1.32 -22.26 -13.92
C LYS A 127 -1.77 -22.18 -12.47
N GLY A 128 -3.06 -22.12 -12.23
CA GLY A 128 -3.65 -21.96 -10.89
C GLY A 128 -3.78 -20.52 -10.39
N ALA A 129 -3.26 -19.54 -11.13
CA ALA A 129 -3.37 -18.12 -10.79
C ALA A 129 -4.42 -17.37 -11.61
N GLU A 130 -5.18 -18.03 -12.45
CA GLU A 130 -6.15 -17.46 -13.40
C GLU A 130 -7.23 -16.66 -12.69
N HIS A 131 -7.72 -17.14 -11.54
CA HIS A 131 -8.74 -16.45 -10.73
C HIS A 131 -8.22 -15.17 -10.04
N LYS A 132 -6.90 -15.04 -9.92
CA LYS A 132 -6.25 -13.88 -9.28
C LYS A 132 -5.86 -12.80 -10.28
N ARG A 133 -5.79 -13.16 -11.57
CA ARG A 133 -5.41 -12.23 -12.63
C ARG A 133 -6.57 -11.31 -13.00
N GLY A 134 -6.45 -10.06 -12.68
CA GLY A 134 -7.17 -8.98 -13.34
C GLY A 134 -8.67 -8.81 -13.10
N LYS A 135 -9.40 -9.82 -12.64
CA LYS A 135 -10.86 -9.70 -12.44
C LYS A 135 -11.29 -8.63 -11.42
N ARG A 136 -10.43 -8.31 -10.46
CA ARG A 136 -10.77 -7.37 -9.37
C ARG A 136 -10.56 -5.90 -9.71
N PHE A 137 -9.80 -5.58 -10.76
CA PHE A 137 -9.48 -4.20 -11.11
C PHE A 137 -9.71 -3.85 -12.59
N GLY A 138 -9.85 -4.84 -13.47
CA GLY A 138 -10.10 -4.60 -14.89
C GLY A 138 -11.53 -4.16 -15.18
N THR A 139 -12.50 -4.57 -14.37
CA THR A 139 -13.91 -4.24 -14.62
C THR A 139 -14.32 -2.93 -13.97
N ALA A 140 -13.81 -2.63 -12.77
CA ALA A 140 -14.11 -1.36 -12.08
C ALA A 140 -13.47 -0.15 -12.80
N GLY A 141 -12.26 -0.29 -13.35
CA GLY A 141 -11.61 0.79 -14.09
C GLY A 141 -12.28 1.11 -15.44
N LYS A 142 -12.85 0.11 -16.10
CA LYS A 142 -13.54 0.31 -17.38
C LYS A 142 -14.93 0.96 -17.22
N ASN A 143 -15.60 0.67 -16.12
CA ASN A 143 -16.92 1.24 -15.84
C ASN A 143 -16.83 2.72 -15.41
N ASN A 144 -15.78 3.10 -14.66
CA ASN A 144 -15.57 4.50 -14.30
C ASN A 144 -15.13 5.38 -15.49
N ALA A 145 -14.37 4.81 -16.44
CA ALA A 145 -14.00 5.55 -17.64
C ALA A 145 -15.20 5.82 -18.58
N LYS A 146 -16.23 4.94 -18.56
CA LYS A 146 -17.46 5.17 -19.33
C LYS A 146 -18.39 6.20 -18.71
N GLN A 147 -18.35 6.38 -17.39
CA GLN A 147 -19.16 7.39 -16.70
C GLN A 147 -18.58 8.81 -16.74
N MET A 148 -17.30 8.95 -17.08
CA MET A 148 -16.64 10.26 -17.20
C MET A 148 -16.69 10.85 -18.61
N ASN A 149 -17.13 10.07 -19.61
CA ASN A 149 -17.21 10.48 -21.02
C ASN A 149 -18.65 10.45 -21.57
N GLY A 150 -19.65 10.53 -20.69
CA GLY A 150 -21.05 10.65 -21.05
C GLY A 150 -21.66 11.97 -20.57
#